data_a42ad968957d59d8049c38a6ce16521f
#
_entry.id   a42ad968957d59d8049c38a6ce16521f
#
_cell.length_a   1.000
_cell.length_b   1.000
_cell.length_c   1.000
_cell.angle_alpha   90.00
_cell.angle_beta   90.00
_cell.angle_gamma   90.00
#
_symmetry.space_group_name_H-M   'P 1'
#
loop_
_entity.id
_entity.type
_entity.pdbx_description
1 polymer ?
#
loop_
_entity_poly.entity_id
_entity_poly.type
_entity_poly.pdbx_seq_one_letter_code
_entity_poly.pdbx_strand_id
1 'polypeptide(L)'
;MRIDPSTLDLKEKVVFINRVTKVVKGGRNFRFSALVVVGDENGHVGVGTRRSIEIPEAIKKGIEDAKKNMVSVAIVGTTVPHEIYGRFGTGKVLIMPAKEGTGVIAGGPARAVLELAGLKDVRAKSLGSNNPRNMVNATINGLASLRTAEDIAKLRGKTVEEILG
;
A
#
# COMPACT_ATOMS: atom_id res chain seq x y z
N MET A 1 9.21 14.40 1.28
CA MET A 1 9.15 14.65 2.74
C MET A 1 9.00 13.34 3.48
N ARG A 2 9.87 13.08 4.43
CA ARG A 2 9.81 11.83 5.18
C ARG A 2 8.72 11.89 6.26
N ILE A 3 7.87 10.88 6.29
CA ILE A 3 6.80 10.79 7.27
C ILE A 3 7.39 10.24 8.59
N ASP A 4 7.08 10.91 9.69
CA ASP A 4 7.51 10.44 11.01
C ASP A 4 6.44 9.49 11.58
N PRO A 5 6.72 8.18 11.64
CA PRO A 5 5.74 7.21 12.12
C PRO A 5 5.43 7.33 13.61
N SER A 6 6.29 7.99 14.40
CA SER A 6 6.06 8.14 15.85
C SER A 6 4.92 9.11 16.17
N THR A 7 4.55 9.99 15.23
CA THR A 7 3.46 10.94 15.41
C THR A 7 2.10 10.40 14.97
N LEU A 8 2.06 9.18 14.41
CA LEU A 8 0.87 8.58 13.83
C LEU A 8 0.35 7.41 14.69
N ASP A 9 -0.97 7.28 14.73
CA ASP A 9 -1.63 6.11 15.34
C ASP A 9 -1.71 4.99 14.32
N LEU A 10 -0.68 4.17 14.27
CA LEU A 10 -0.52 3.16 13.24
C LEU A 10 -1.17 1.83 13.59
N LYS A 11 -1.88 1.28 12.63
CA LYS A 11 -2.41 -0.07 12.66
C LYS A 11 -1.61 -0.94 11.70
N GLU A 12 -1.54 -2.22 12.01
CA GLU A 12 -0.70 -3.17 11.32
C GLU A 12 -1.52 -4.35 10.82
N LYS A 13 -1.17 -4.87 9.65
CA LYS A 13 -1.77 -6.08 9.12
C LYS A 13 -0.72 -6.94 8.43
N VAL A 14 -0.63 -8.20 8.83
CA VAL A 14 0.22 -9.18 8.14
C VAL A 14 -0.57 -9.69 6.94
N VAL A 15 -0.09 -9.39 5.75
CA VAL A 15 -0.76 -9.75 4.50
C VAL A 15 -0.41 -11.17 4.08
N PHE A 16 0.86 -11.53 4.22
CA PHE A 16 1.35 -12.81 3.73
C PHE A 16 2.61 -13.24 4.48
N ILE A 17 2.67 -14.52 4.81
CA ILE A 17 3.87 -15.13 5.39
C ILE A 17 4.30 -16.25 4.45
N ASN A 18 5.53 -16.17 3.98
CA ASN A 18 6.12 -17.17 3.11
C ASN A 18 7.24 -17.90 3.84
N ARG A 19 7.28 -19.21 3.69
CA ARG A 19 8.34 -20.05 4.20
C ARG A 19 9.36 -20.30 3.11
N VAL A 20 10.60 -19.90 3.35
CA VAL A 20 11.71 -20.12 2.42
C VAL A 20 12.65 -21.16 3.02
N THR A 21 12.92 -22.20 2.26
CA THR A 21 13.88 -23.24 2.66
C THR A 21 15.18 -23.04 1.87
N LYS A 22 16.28 -22.86 2.62
CA LYS A 22 17.61 -22.80 2.01
C LYS A 22 18.37 -24.07 2.37
N VAL A 23 18.81 -24.81 1.36
CA VAL A 23 19.66 -25.98 1.54
C VAL A 23 21.10 -25.50 1.68
N VAL A 24 21.72 -25.80 2.81
CA VAL A 24 23.12 -25.48 3.06
C VAL A 24 23.89 -26.77 3.33
N LYS A 25 25.21 -26.69 3.35
CA LYS A 25 26.13 -27.84 3.45
C LYS A 25 25.97 -28.71 4.72
N GLY A 26 25.26 -28.26 5.73
CA GLY A 26 25.01 -29.00 6.98
C GLY A 26 23.54 -29.29 7.27
N GLY A 27 22.63 -29.10 6.31
CA GLY A 27 21.21 -29.32 6.53
C GLY A 27 20.33 -28.30 5.83
N ARG A 28 19.08 -28.19 6.30
CA ARG A 28 18.11 -27.24 5.78
C ARG A 28 17.87 -26.12 6.79
N ASN A 29 18.03 -24.87 6.36
CA ASN A 29 17.64 -23.70 7.14
C ASN A 29 16.31 -23.17 6.66
N PHE A 30 15.37 -23.01 7.60
CA PHE A 30 14.06 -22.44 7.31
C PHE A 30 14.07 -20.96 7.69
N ARG A 31 13.57 -20.13 6.79
CA ARG A 31 13.35 -18.71 7.05
C ARG A 31 11.94 -18.33 6.65
N PHE A 32 11.39 -17.41 7.38
CA PHE A 32 10.06 -16.88 7.11
C PHE A 32 10.17 -15.45 6.61
N SER A 33 9.44 -15.15 5.54
CA SER A 33 9.34 -13.81 5.01
C SER A 33 7.94 -13.29 5.35
N ALA A 34 7.85 -12.19 6.05
CA ALA A 34 6.57 -11.55 6.40
C ALA A 34 6.37 -10.29 5.55
N LEU A 35 5.22 -10.21 4.90
CA LEU A 35 4.78 -9.04 4.16
C LEU A 35 3.76 -8.31 5.03
N VAL A 36 4.11 -7.13 5.50
CA VAL A 36 3.33 -6.37 6.47
C VAL A 36 2.95 -5.02 5.89
N VAL A 37 1.70 -4.60 6.13
CA VAL A 37 1.21 -3.28 5.78
C VAL A 37 0.90 -2.53 7.06
N VAL A 38 1.33 -1.28 7.14
CA VAL A 38 1.11 -0.38 8.27
C VAL A 38 0.43 0.88 7.76
N GLY A 39 -0.57 1.37 8.47
CA GLY A 39 -1.26 2.59 8.09
C GLY A 39 -1.98 3.24 9.27
N ASP A 40 -2.23 4.53 9.18
CA ASP A 40 -2.95 5.31 10.19
C ASP A 40 -4.44 5.47 9.90
N GLU A 41 -4.91 4.89 8.81
CA GLU A 41 -6.28 5.05 8.30
C GLU A 41 -6.65 6.52 8.02
N ASN A 42 -5.66 7.35 7.80
CA ASN A 42 -5.82 8.78 7.62
C ASN A 42 -4.88 9.36 6.54
N GLY A 43 -4.64 8.59 5.51
CA GLY A 43 -3.85 9.01 4.34
C GLY A 43 -2.38 8.66 4.39
N HIS A 44 -1.96 7.79 5.31
CA HIS A 44 -0.57 7.32 5.39
C HIS A 44 -0.54 5.81 5.42
N VAL A 45 0.24 5.21 4.56
CA VAL A 45 0.38 3.75 4.48
C VAL A 45 1.80 3.38 4.05
N GLY A 46 2.29 2.26 4.57
CA GLY A 46 3.59 1.75 4.20
C GLY A 46 3.58 0.23 4.13
N VAL A 47 4.53 -0.33 3.41
CA VAL A 47 4.71 -1.77 3.29
C VAL A 47 6.13 -2.15 3.64
N GLY A 48 6.30 -3.26 4.34
CA GLY A 48 7.60 -3.81 4.68
C GLY A 48 7.62 -5.31 4.47
N THR A 49 8.78 -5.81 4.07
CA THR A 49 9.03 -7.23 3.91
C THR A 49 10.36 -7.55 4.53
N ARG A 50 10.37 -8.46 5.50
CA ARG A 50 11.60 -8.90 6.16
C ARG A 50 11.58 -10.41 6.37
N ARG A 51 12.78 -10.95 6.50
CA ARG A 51 13.02 -12.38 6.73
C ARG A 51 13.61 -12.62 8.09
N SER A 52 13.20 -13.70 8.73
CA SER A 52 13.79 -14.17 9.99
C SER A 52 13.59 -15.66 10.14
N ILE A 53 14.34 -16.25 11.07
CA ILE A 53 14.21 -17.67 11.44
C ILE A 53 12.89 -17.89 12.18
N GLU A 54 12.39 -16.90 12.92
CA GLU A 54 11.15 -16.97 13.66
C GLU A 54 10.08 -16.05 13.07
N ILE A 55 8.83 -16.53 13.01
CA ILE A 55 7.70 -15.79 12.47
C ILE A 55 7.45 -14.48 13.24
N PRO A 56 7.35 -14.46 14.58
CA PRO A 56 7.12 -13.20 15.31
C PRO A 56 8.20 -12.16 15.06
N GLU A 57 9.44 -12.57 14.95
CA GLU A 57 10.56 -11.68 14.67
C GLU A 57 10.51 -11.12 13.25
N ALA A 58 10.15 -11.96 12.27
CA ALA A 58 9.96 -11.52 10.88
C ALA A 58 8.86 -10.47 10.77
N ILE A 59 7.76 -10.66 11.48
CA ILE A 59 6.64 -9.71 11.55
C ILE A 59 7.10 -8.39 12.16
N LYS A 60 7.79 -8.43 13.29
CA LYS A 60 8.29 -7.24 13.98
C LYS A 60 9.23 -6.43 13.10
N LYS A 61 10.18 -7.10 12.45
CA LYS A 61 11.11 -6.44 11.51
C LYS A 61 10.39 -5.89 10.28
N GLY A 62 9.37 -6.60 9.79
CA GLY A 62 8.53 -6.16 8.69
C GLY A 62 7.77 -4.88 9.04
N ILE A 63 7.24 -4.77 10.25
CA ILE A 63 6.56 -3.59 10.75
C ILE A 63 7.53 -2.40 10.79
N GLU A 64 8.72 -2.59 11.30
CA GLU A 64 9.74 -1.54 11.34
C GLU A 64 10.12 -1.07 9.94
N ASP A 65 10.27 -1.99 9.00
CA ASP A 65 10.55 -1.67 7.60
C ASP A 65 9.40 -0.90 6.94
N ALA A 66 8.16 -1.32 7.20
CA ALA A 66 6.97 -0.64 6.71
C ALA A 66 6.89 0.81 7.21
N LYS A 67 7.22 1.05 8.47
CA LYS A 67 7.26 2.40 9.05
C LYS A 67 8.29 3.30 8.39
N LYS A 68 9.36 2.75 7.85
CA LYS A 68 10.39 3.51 7.13
C LYS A 68 9.97 3.85 5.69
N ASN A 69 9.03 3.10 5.14
CA ASN A 69 8.62 3.20 3.74
C ASN A 69 7.20 3.76 3.57
N MET A 70 6.74 4.59 4.51
CA MET A 70 5.40 5.14 4.45
C MET A 70 5.27 6.22 3.37
N VAL A 71 4.11 6.23 2.72
CA VAL A 71 3.76 7.22 1.70
C VAL A 71 2.47 7.93 2.09
N SER A 72 2.30 9.15 1.58
CA SER A 72 1.07 9.91 1.72
C SER A 72 0.13 9.59 0.57
N VAL A 73 -1.15 9.42 0.88
CA VAL A 73 -2.20 9.11 -0.09
C VAL A 73 -3.16 10.28 -0.16
N ALA A 74 -3.43 10.76 -1.38
CA ALA A 74 -4.42 11.79 -1.60
C ALA A 74 -5.82 11.17 -1.48
N ILE A 75 -6.57 11.58 -0.46
CA ILE A 75 -7.94 11.11 -0.22
C ILE A 75 -8.89 12.28 -0.43
N VAL A 76 -9.91 12.08 -1.26
CA VAL A 76 -10.98 13.06 -1.49
C VAL A 76 -12.27 12.48 -0.91
N GLY A 77 -12.73 13.02 0.22
CA GLY A 77 -13.85 12.46 0.95
C GLY A 77 -13.51 11.07 1.47
N THR A 78 -14.10 10.03 0.88
CA THR A 78 -13.90 8.63 1.28
C THR A 78 -13.19 7.80 0.20
N THR A 79 -12.77 8.43 -0.89
CA THR A 79 -12.22 7.74 -2.06
C THR A 79 -10.97 8.43 -2.63
N VAL A 80 -10.44 7.88 -3.72
CA VAL A 80 -9.30 8.47 -4.44
C VAL A 80 -9.77 9.57 -5.40
N PRO A 81 -8.91 10.57 -5.70
CA PRO A 81 -9.29 11.69 -6.58
C PRO A 81 -9.52 11.30 -8.04
N HIS A 82 -8.86 10.26 -8.53
CA HIS A 82 -8.97 9.80 -9.92
C HIS A 82 -8.53 8.36 -10.06
N GLU A 83 -8.82 7.78 -11.21
CA GLU A 83 -8.34 6.47 -11.60
C GLU A 83 -6.82 6.48 -11.79
N ILE A 84 -6.14 5.45 -11.32
CA ILE A 84 -4.69 5.33 -11.49
C ILE A 84 -4.26 3.87 -11.61
N TYR A 85 -3.19 3.64 -12.38
CA TYR A 85 -2.53 2.35 -12.45
C TYR A 85 -1.29 2.36 -11.57
N GLY A 86 -1.20 1.41 -10.65
CA GLY A 86 0.00 1.16 -9.89
C GLY A 86 0.77 0.00 -10.50
N ARG A 87 2.10 0.10 -10.55
CA ARG A 87 2.97 -0.94 -11.11
C ARG A 87 4.15 -1.21 -10.21
N PHE A 88 4.48 -2.49 -10.09
CA PHE A 88 5.69 -2.94 -9.40
C PHE A 88 6.08 -4.31 -9.97
N GLY A 89 7.27 -4.40 -10.60
CA GLY A 89 7.69 -5.63 -11.26
C GLY A 89 6.67 -6.05 -12.32
N THR A 90 6.14 -7.26 -12.21
CA THR A 90 5.06 -7.77 -13.07
C THR A 90 3.67 -7.45 -12.53
N GLY A 91 3.58 -6.82 -11.35
CA GLY A 91 2.33 -6.42 -10.74
C GLY A 91 1.77 -5.16 -11.38
N LYS A 92 0.45 -5.17 -11.64
CA LYS A 92 -0.28 -4.02 -12.15
C LYS A 92 -1.65 -4.01 -11.48
N VAL A 93 -1.96 -2.91 -10.82
CA VAL A 93 -3.24 -2.74 -10.12
C VAL A 93 -3.91 -1.48 -10.62
N LEU A 94 -5.16 -1.61 -11.01
CA LEU A 94 -6.01 -0.48 -11.38
C LEU A 94 -6.80 -0.06 -10.16
N ILE A 95 -6.66 1.19 -9.74
CA ILE A 95 -7.37 1.78 -8.61
C ILE A 95 -8.36 2.80 -9.16
N MET A 96 -9.64 2.66 -8.83
CA MET A 96 -10.71 3.51 -9.32
C MET A 96 -11.49 4.13 -8.16
N PRO A 97 -11.91 5.40 -8.29
CA PRO A 97 -12.80 6.00 -7.31
C PRO A 97 -14.16 5.31 -7.33
N ALA A 98 -14.85 5.34 -6.19
CA ALA A 98 -16.18 4.77 -6.03
C ALA A 98 -17.08 5.73 -5.26
N LYS A 99 -18.39 5.57 -5.43
CA LYS A 99 -19.39 6.36 -4.72
C LYS A 99 -19.41 6.01 -3.24
N GLU A 100 -19.78 6.97 -2.41
CA GLU A 100 -19.97 6.75 -0.98
C GLU A 100 -20.96 5.60 -0.73
N GLY A 101 -20.59 4.69 0.17
CA GLY A 101 -21.39 3.50 0.47
C GLY A 101 -21.01 2.27 -0.34
N THR A 102 -20.13 2.38 -1.33
CA THR A 102 -19.66 1.23 -2.13
C THR A 102 -18.80 0.26 -1.33
N GLY A 103 -17.99 0.79 -0.40
CA GLY A 103 -17.02 0.01 0.35
C GLY A 103 -15.73 -0.23 -0.43
N VAL A 104 -14.83 -1.00 0.17
CA VAL A 104 -13.57 -1.37 -0.46
C VAL A 104 -13.75 -2.67 -1.25
N ILE A 105 -13.71 -2.57 -2.57
CA ILE A 105 -13.84 -3.71 -3.48
C ILE A 105 -12.48 -3.98 -4.10
N ALA A 106 -11.76 -4.95 -3.56
CA ALA A 106 -10.42 -5.29 -3.99
C ALA A 106 -10.04 -6.71 -3.57
N GLY A 107 -9.06 -7.32 -4.24
CA GLY A 107 -8.48 -8.58 -3.81
C GLY A 107 -7.71 -8.42 -2.49
N GLY A 108 -7.55 -9.52 -1.74
CA GLY A 108 -7.02 -9.52 -0.38
C GLY A 108 -5.77 -8.65 -0.11
N PRO A 109 -4.66 -8.82 -0.84
CA PRO A 109 -3.46 -8.01 -0.58
C PRO A 109 -3.67 -6.52 -0.83
N ALA A 110 -4.30 -6.15 -1.95
CA ALA A 110 -4.60 -4.75 -2.28
C ALA A 110 -5.59 -4.15 -1.29
N ARG A 111 -6.59 -4.92 -0.87
CA ARG A 111 -7.60 -4.48 0.11
C ARG A 111 -6.96 -4.05 1.42
N ALA A 112 -5.99 -4.80 1.92
CA ALA A 112 -5.29 -4.46 3.16
C ALA A 112 -4.63 -3.09 3.08
N VAL A 113 -3.97 -2.78 1.96
CA VAL A 113 -3.34 -1.48 1.72
C VAL A 113 -4.38 -0.36 1.70
N LEU A 114 -5.47 -0.55 0.95
CA LEU A 114 -6.51 0.46 0.78
C LEU A 114 -7.22 0.77 2.09
N GLU A 115 -7.55 -0.24 2.89
CA GLU A 115 -8.20 -0.06 4.18
C GLU A 115 -7.29 0.67 5.18
N LEU A 116 -6.01 0.28 5.27
CA LEU A 116 -5.06 0.91 6.18
C LEU A 116 -4.67 2.32 5.74
N ALA A 117 -4.79 2.64 4.46
CA ALA A 117 -4.61 4.01 3.97
C ALA A 117 -5.77 4.94 4.38
N GLY A 118 -6.91 4.39 4.76
CA GLY A 118 -8.07 5.15 5.19
C GLY A 118 -9.14 5.32 4.12
N LEU A 119 -9.02 4.63 3.00
CA LEU A 119 -10.02 4.65 1.95
C LEU A 119 -11.22 3.79 2.35
N LYS A 120 -12.41 4.34 2.22
CA LYS A 120 -13.67 3.65 2.58
C LYS A 120 -14.45 3.19 1.36
N ASP A 121 -14.33 3.90 0.25
CA ASP A 121 -15.05 3.62 -0.99
C ASP A 121 -14.07 3.66 -2.16
N VAL A 122 -13.65 2.49 -2.61
CA VAL A 122 -12.66 2.38 -3.68
C VAL A 122 -12.76 1.02 -4.33
N ARG A 123 -12.48 0.98 -5.62
CA ARG A 123 -12.38 -0.26 -6.39
C ARG A 123 -10.96 -0.46 -6.87
N ALA A 124 -10.47 -1.67 -6.75
CA ALA A 124 -9.16 -2.00 -7.29
C ALA A 124 -9.19 -3.40 -7.91
N LYS A 125 -8.46 -3.56 -9.00
CA LYS A 125 -8.36 -4.84 -9.69
C LYS A 125 -6.91 -5.10 -10.08
N SER A 126 -6.43 -6.31 -9.80
CA SER A 126 -5.14 -6.77 -10.27
C SER A 126 -5.23 -7.16 -11.74
N LEU A 127 -4.40 -6.54 -12.57
CA LEU A 127 -4.33 -6.79 -14.01
C LEU A 127 -3.04 -7.52 -14.41
N GLY A 128 -2.15 -7.76 -13.47
CA GLY A 128 -0.87 -8.41 -13.68
C GLY A 128 -0.68 -9.60 -12.75
N SER A 129 0.47 -9.68 -12.15
CA SER A 129 0.82 -10.76 -11.22
C SER A 129 -0.11 -10.83 -10.01
N ASN A 130 -0.46 -12.05 -9.61
CA ASN A 130 -1.22 -12.31 -8.38
C ASN A 130 -0.31 -12.55 -7.17
N ASN A 131 0.99 -12.36 -7.30
CA ASN A 131 1.92 -12.44 -6.18
C ASN A 131 1.61 -11.34 -5.16
N PRO A 132 1.38 -11.69 -3.87
CA PRO A 132 0.98 -10.70 -2.86
C PRO A 132 1.94 -9.51 -2.74
N ARG A 133 3.24 -9.77 -2.78
CA ARG A 133 4.25 -8.69 -2.71
C ARG A 133 4.13 -7.72 -3.88
N ASN A 134 3.99 -8.25 -5.10
CA ASN A 134 3.83 -7.43 -6.29
C ASN A 134 2.53 -6.62 -6.25
N MET A 135 1.43 -7.23 -5.82
CA MET A 135 0.13 -6.56 -5.69
C MET A 135 0.17 -5.42 -4.67
N VAL A 136 0.74 -5.67 -3.49
CA VAL A 136 0.83 -4.68 -2.41
C VAL A 136 1.71 -3.51 -2.86
N ASN A 137 2.88 -3.78 -3.39
CA ASN A 137 3.80 -2.72 -3.85
C ASN A 137 3.22 -1.93 -5.03
N ALA A 138 2.55 -2.60 -5.97
CA ALA A 138 1.87 -1.94 -7.08
C ALA A 138 0.77 -1.01 -6.57
N THR A 139 -0.02 -1.45 -5.60
CA THR A 139 -1.08 -0.65 -4.98
C THR A 139 -0.49 0.59 -4.31
N ILE A 140 0.57 0.44 -3.53
CA ILE A 140 1.24 1.57 -2.87
C ILE A 140 1.81 2.55 -3.89
N ASN A 141 2.45 2.07 -4.94
CA ASN A 141 3.00 2.93 -5.99
C ASN A 141 1.89 3.73 -6.70
N GLY A 142 0.74 3.10 -6.94
CA GLY A 142 -0.43 3.78 -7.47
C GLY A 142 -0.94 4.87 -6.54
N LEU A 143 -1.11 4.56 -5.26
CA LEU A 143 -1.58 5.51 -4.26
C LEU A 143 -0.60 6.68 -4.09
N ALA A 144 0.70 6.43 -4.13
CA ALA A 144 1.72 7.47 -4.01
C ALA A 144 1.73 8.42 -5.21
N SER A 145 1.21 7.98 -6.35
CA SER A 145 1.15 8.77 -7.59
C SER A 145 -0.15 9.57 -7.73
N LEU A 146 -1.09 9.43 -6.83
CA LEU A 146 -2.35 10.18 -6.86
C LEU A 146 -2.11 11.67 -6.66
N ARG A 147 -2.86 12.48 -7.40
CA ARG A 147 -2.80 13.94 -7.31
C ARG A 147 -4.20 14.53 -7.18
N THR A 148 -4.36 15.47 -6.27
CA THR A 148 -5.60 16.20 -6.11
C THR A 148 -5.72 17.26 -7.21
N ALA A 149 -6.93 17.81 -7.38
CA ALA A 149 -7.14 18.94 -8.29
C ALA A 149 -6.29 20.16 -7.86
N GLU A 150 -6.09 20.34 -6.56
CA GLU A 150 -5.22 21.37 -6.01
C GLU A 150 -3.77 21.20 -6.41
N ASP A 151 -3.25 19.96 -6.36
CA ASP A 151 -1.88 19.65 -6.78
C ASP A 151 -1.69 19.93 -8.27
N ILE A 152 -2.65 19.54 -9.09
CA ILE A 152 -2.60 19.76 -10.55
C ILE A 152 -2.69 21.26 -10.87
N ALA A 153 -3.56 21.99 -10.21
CA ALA A 153 -3.73 23.43 -10.37
C ALA A 153 -2.40 24.15 -10.06
N LYS A 154 -1.75 23.76 -8.97
CA LYS A 154 -0.46 24.32 -8.54
C LYS A 154 0.65 24.06 -9.57
N LEU A 155 0.71 22.85 -10.11
CA LEU A 155 1.69 22.47 -11.14
C LEU A 155 1.48 23.20 -12.48
N ARG A 156 0.21 23.47 -12.84
CA ARG A 156 -0.13 24.12 -14.10
C ARG A 156 -0.27 25.64 -13.98
N GLY A 157 -0.16 26.20 -12.79
CA GLY A 157 -0.36 27.63 -12.54
C GLY A 157 -1.81 28.06 -12.77
N LYS A 158 -2.77 27.15 -12.57
CA LYS A 158 -4.21 27.38 -12.75
C LYS A 158 -4.96 27.27 -11.44
N THR A 159 -6.21 27.73 -11.43
CA THR A 159 -7.08 27.56 -10.27
C THR A 159 -7.69 26.16 -10.27
N VAL A 160 -8.15 25.70 -9.10
CA VAL A 160 -8.85 24.41 -8.99
C VAL A 160 -10.10 24.39 -9.87
N GLU A 161 -10.82 25.50 -9.95
CA GLU A 161 -12.01 25.63 -10.78
C GLU A 161 -11.72 25.43 -12.26
N GLU A 162 -10.59 25.92 -12.75
CA GLU A 162 -10.16 25.72 -14.14
C GLU A 162 -9.81 24.27 -14.43
N ILE A 163 -9.29 23.53 -13.45
CA ILE A 163 -8.95 22.11 -13.59
C ILE A 163 -10.20 21.24 -13.61
N LEU A 164 -11.17 21.54 -12.75
CA LEU A 164 -12.42 20.77 -12.62
C LEU A 164 -13.48 21.18 -13.66
N GLY A 165 -13.41 22.38 -14.11
CA GLY A 165 -14.32 22.92 -15.15
C GLY A 165 -13.84 22.56 -16.52
#